data_6b08d93821e0f58677715850e6cace07
#
_entry.id   6b08d93821e0f58677715850e6cace07
#
_cell.length_a   1.000
_cell.length_b   1.000
_cell.length_c   1.000
_cell.angle_alpha   90.00
_cell.angle_beta   90.00
_cell.angle_gamma   90.00
#
_symmetry.space_group_name_H-M   'P 1'
#
loop_
_entity.id
_entity.type
_entity.pdbx_description
1 polymer ?
#
loop_
_entity_poly.entity_id
_entity_poly.type
_entity_poly.pdbx_seq_one_letter_code
_entity_poly.pdbx_strand_id
1 'polypeptide(L)'
;MQKLYLKLAIFFILVLCTSGAAPDIKIVDKGYYKVGYSEALEEPLWIEYKVMCTETKFSRKGLDFYPEKGVKTSDNDDYTNNEWDKGHMAPAADFACDSIALRTTFSYVNCSLQQENLNRGVWRYLEARERELAKTSQVNVRIDVIFDSNSKTLSTGAKIPSAFNKTIRYGKTVEKYHFPNVKPKNSDPKTYLIN
;
A
#
# COMPACT_ATOMS: atom_id res chain seq x y z
N MET A 1 39.18 13.35 63.82
CA MET A 1 39.14 13.44 62.34
C MET A 1 38.38 12.20 61.82
N GLN A 2 37.07 12.39 61.55
CA GLN A 2 36.21 11.31 61.00
C GLN A 2 36.21 11.43 59.48
N LYS A 3 36.66 10.36 58.81
CA LYS A 3 36.60 10.26 57.32
C LYS A 3 35.21 9.80 56.87
N LEU A 4 34.51 10.69 56.19
CA LEU A 4 33.20 10.43 55.57
C LEU A 4 33.41 9.74 54.23
N TYR A 5 33.03 8.43 54.15
CA TYR A 5 33.04 7.69 52.89
C TYR A 5 31.73 7.93 52.14
N LEU A 6 31.79 8.70 51.06
CA LEU A 6 30.68 8.92 50.12
C LEU A 6 30.56 7.69 49.20
N LYS A 7 29.54 6.86 49.42
CA LYS A 7 29.22 5.73 48.54
C LYS A 7 28.46 6.28 47.30
N LEU A 8 29.16 6.32 46.17
CA LEU A 8 28.58 6.63 44.87
C LEU A 8 27.81 5.42 44.38
N ALA A 9 26.48 5.45 44.41
CA ALA A 9 25.63 4.41 43.82
C ALA A 9 25.50 4.70 42.31
N ILE A 10 26.17 3.90 41.51
CA ILE A 10 26.01 3.94 40.04
C ILE A 10 24.72 3.20 39.71
N PHE A 11 23.71 3.96 39.31
CA PHE A 11 22.44 3.42 38.77
C PHE A 11 22.67 3.02 37.32
N PHE A 12 22.79 1.76 37.05
CA PHE A 12 22.79 1.23 35.66
C PHE A 12 21.35 1.25 35.13
N ILE A 13 21.04 2.25 34.29
CA ILE A 13 19.79 2.26 33.54
C ILE A 13 19.97 1.25 32.40
N LEU A 14 19.34 0.09 32.56
CA LEU A 14 19.25 -0.91 31.50
C LEU A 14 18.24 -0.39 30.47
N VAL A 15 18.72 0.23 29.39
CA VAL A 15 17.90 0.60 28.23
C VAL A 15 17.56 -0.70 27.51
N LEU A 16 16.37 -1.24 27.76
CA LEU A 16 15.78 -2.30 26.95
C LEU A 16 15.49 -1.73 25.56
N CYS A 17 16.43 -1.84 24.65
CA CYS A 17 16.15 -1.71 23.22
C CYS A 17 15.24 -2.87 22.83
N THR A 18 13.93 -2.63 22.75
CA THR A 18 13.02 -3.53 22.05
C THR A 18 13.37 -3.45 20.56
N SER A 19 14.21 -4.36 20.09
CA SER A 19 14.42 -4.59 18.67
C SER A 19 13.10 -5.13 18.11
N GLY A 20 12.27 -4.24 17.57
CA GLY A 20 11.16 -4.66 16.73
C GLY A 20 11.77 -5.45 15.57
N ALA A 21 11.52 -6.74 15.48
CA ALA A 21 11.89 -7.53 14.33
C ALA A 21 11.31 -6.86 13.08
N ALA A 22 12.12 -6.71 12.03
CA ALA A 22 11.61 -6.23 10.74
C ALA A 22 10.44 -7.15 10.33
N PRO A 23 9.34 -6.60 9.79
CA PRO A 23 8.21 -7.41 9.38
C PRO A 23 8.67 -8.45 8.38
N ASP A 24 8.24 -9.71 8.57
CA ASP A 24 8.51 -10.79 7.63
C ASP A 24 7.83 -10.45 6.29
N ILE A 25 8.63 -10.27 5.24
CA ILE A 25 8.15 -9.86 3.92
C ILE A 25 8.08 -11.06 3.01
N LYS A 26 6.86 -11.44 2.64
CA LYS A 26 6.60 -12.47 1.65
C LYS A 26 6.53 -11.85 0.25
N ILE A 27 7.42 -12.26 -0.64
CA ILE A 27 7.40 -11.78 -2.03
C ILE A 27 6.43 -12.62 -2.83
N VAL A 28 5.42 -11.98 -3.42
CA VAL A 28 4.44 -12.60 -4.33
C VAL A 28 4.61 -12.01 -5.72
N ASP A 29 5.01 -12.84 -6.68
CA ASP A 29 5.13 -12.47 -8.09
C ASP A 29 3.89 -12.98 -8.85
N LYS A 30 3.08 -12.06 -9.38
CA LYS A 30 1.87 -12.37 -10.14
C LYS A 30 2.12 -12.39 -11.67
N GLY A 31 3.39 -12.23 -12.09
CA GLY A 31 3.77 -12.13 -13.50
C GLY A 31 3.53 -10.74 -14.11
N TYR A 32 2.51 -10.03 -13.67
CA TYR A 32 2.13 -8.68 -14.14
C TYR A 32 2.51 -7.59 -13.15
N TYR A 33 2.61 -7.93 -11.87
CA TYR A 33 3.05 -7.06 -10.78
C TYR A 33 3.69 -7.91 -9.68
N LYS A 34 4.48 -7.25 -8.82
CA LYS A 34 5.12 -7.86 -7.65
C LYS A 34 4.69 -7.17 -6.39
N VAL A 35 4.53 -7.95 -5.32
CA VAL A 35 4.11 -7.49 -4.01
C VAL A 35 5.09 -7.96 -2.95
N GLY A 36 5.52 -7.07 -2.07
CA GLY A 36 6.06 -7.44 -0.77
C GLY A 36 4.92 -7.39 0.24
N TYR A 37 4.50 -8.53 0.76
CA TYR A 37 3.34 -8.68 1.62
C TYR A 37 3.74 -9.05 3.04
N SER A 38 3.03 -8.53 4.04
CA SER A 38 3.16 -8.90 5.44
C SER A 38 1.94 -9.68 5.91
N GLU A 39 2.12 -10.96 6.22
CA GLU A 39 1.06 -11.79 6.80
C GLU A 39 0.69 -11.35 8.23
N ALA A 40 1.63 -10.72 8.95
CA ALA A 40 1.40 -10.19 10.29
C ALA A 40 0.53 -8.92 10.29
N LEU A 41 0.58 -8.13 9.22
CA LEU A 41 -0.25 -6.94 9.03
C LEU A 41 -1.49 -7.23 8.17
N GLU A 42 -1.51 -8.35 7.48
CA GLU A 42 -2.51 -8.72 6.46
C GLU A 42 -2.66 -7.65 5.38
N GLU A 43 -1.51 -7.03 5.01
CA GLU A 43 -1.44 -5.90 4.09
C GLU A 43 -0.19 -5.96 3.20
N PRO A 44 -0.26 -5.42 1.97
CA PRO A 44 0.94 -5.17 1.19
C PRO A 44 1.80 -4.11 1.87
N LEU A 45 3.12 -4.31 1.84
CA LEU A 45 4.09 -3.30 2.25
C LEU A 45 4.53 -2.45 1.07
N TRP A 46 4.60 -3.06 -0.10
CA TRP A 46 4.88 -2.38 -1.35
C TRP A 46 4.37 -3.19 -2.56
N ILE A 47 4.11 -2.50 -3.65
CA ILE A 47 3.74 -3.08 -4.94
C ILE A 47 4.50 -2.36 -6.04
N GLU A 48 4.97 -3.15 -7.01
CA GLU A 48 5.59 -2.66 -8.24
C GLU A 48 4.88 -3.22 -9.46
N TYR A 49 4.54 -2.35 -10.40
CA TYR A 49 3.94 -2.73 -11.66
C TYR A 49 4.35 -1.81 -12.81
N LYS A 50 4.09 -2.29 -14.01
CA LYS A 50 4.16 -1.52 -15.24
C LYS A 50 2.75 -1.35 -15.77
N VAL A 51 2.35 -0.13 -16.12
CA VAL A 51 1.06 0.11 -16.78
C VAL A 51 1.05 -0.65 -18.10
N MET A 52 0.15 -1.63 -18.19
CA MET A 52 0.06 -2.54 -19.34
C MET A 52 -0.91 -2.03 -20.39
N CYS A 53 -2.01 -1.41 -19.94
CA CYS A 53 -3.14 -1.08 -20.79
C CYS A 53 -3.44 0.42 -20.75
N THR A 54 -3.63 1.00 -21.91
CA THR A 54 -4.12 2.40 -22.06
C THR A 54 -5.63 2.44 -22.29
N GLU A 55 -6.22 1.30 -22.66
CA GLU A 55 -7.65 1.15 -22.95
C GLU A 55 -8.20 -0.13 -22.27
N THR A 56 -9.46 -0.06 -21.86
CA THR A 56 -10.17 -1.20 -21.27
C THR A 56 -10.84 -2.03 -22.37
N LYS A 57 -10.49 -3.32 -22.45
CA LYS A 57 -11.12 -4.31 -23.35
C LYS A 57 -12.02 -5.28 -22.59
N PHE A 58 -11.69 -5.56 -21.33
CA PHE A 58 -12.43 -6.50 -20.48
C PHE A 58 -13.07 -5.79 -19.30
N SER A 59 -14.31 -6.17 -19.00
CA SER A 59 -15.06 -5.62 -17.86
C SER A 59 -14.65 -6.28 -16.55
N ARG A 60 -14.52 -5.49 -15.50
CA ARG A 60 -14.35 -5.97 -14.12
C ARG A 60 -15.68 -6.43 -13.48
N LYS A 61 -16.82 -6.26 -14.15
CA LYS A 61 -18.13 -6.64 -13.63
C LYS A 61 -18.19 -8.14 -13.33
N GLY A 62 -18.59 -8.51 -12.12
CA GLY A 62 -18.66 -9.89 -11.67
C GLY A 62 -17.34 -10.48 -11.19
N LEU A 63 -16.24 -9.70 -11.20
CA LEU A 63 -15.01 -10.08 -10.52
C LEU A 63 -15.10 -9.65 -9.05
N ASP A 64 -14.68 -10.54 -8.16
CA ASP A 64 -14.52 -10.27 -6.74
C ASP A 64 -13.12 -10.68 -6.30
N PHE A 65 -12.68 -10.12 -5.15
CA PHE A 65 -11.37 -10.44 -4.58
C PHE A 65 -11.33 -11.90 -4.11
N TYR A 66 -10.14 -12.48 -4.21
CA TYR A 66 -9.87 -13.85 -3.82
C TYR A 66 -8.58 -13.94 -2.97
N PRO A 67 -8.53 -14.87 -2.01
CA PRO A 67 -7.34 -15.09 -1.19
C PRO A 67 -6.19 -15.64 -2.03
N GLU A 68 -4.96 -15.25 -1.69
CA GLU A 68 -3.75 -15.79 -2.33
C GLU A 68 -3.37 -17.12 -1.68
N LYS A 69 -3.12 -18.14 -2.52
CA LYS A 69 -2.77 -19.47 -2.02
C LYS A 69 -1.47 -19.43 -1.21
N GLY A 70 -1.52 -19.91 0.02
CA GLY A 70 -0.36 -19.98 0.91
C GLY A 70 0.10 -18.64 1.47
N VAL A 71 -0.76 -17.61 1.42
CA VAL A 71 -0.53 -16.31 2.05
C VAL A 71 -1.73 -15.99 2.93
N LYS A 72 -1.49 -15.63 4.20
CA LYS A 72 -2.52 -15.09 5.07
C LYS A 72 -2.76 -13.65 4.64
N THR A 73 -3.93 -13.37 4.05
CA THR A 73 -4.31 -12.03 3.57
C THR A 73 -5.48 -11.48 4.36
N SER A 74 -5.72 -10.17 4.24
CA SER A 74 -7.04 -9.59 4.54
C SER A 74 -8.13 -10.33 3.76
N ASP A 75 -9.37 -10.21 4.21
CA ASP A 75 -10.52 -10.84 3.60
C ASP A 75 -11.77 -9.92 3.59
N ASN A 76 -12.95 -10.45 3.28
CA ASN A 76 -14.17 -9.65 3.22
C ASN A 76 -14.55 -8.99 4.55
N ASP A 77 -14.25 -9.63 5.68
CA ASP A 77 -14.67 -9.16 7.00
C ASP A 77 -13.93 -7.86 7.38
N ASP A 78 -12.67 -7.69 6.88
CA ASP A 78 -11.90 -6.46 7.07
C ASP A 78 -12.52 -5.22 6.41
N TYR A 79 -13.37 -5.42 5.39
CA TYR A 79 -13.99 -4.34 4.61
C TYR A 79 -15.49 -4.19 4.88
N THR A 80 -16.03 -4.91 5.86
CA THR A 80 -17.47 -4.92 6.15
C THR A 80 -17.80 -3.93 7.25
N ASN A 81 -18.85 -3.11 7.04
CA ASN A 81 -19.37 -2.13 7.99
C ASN A 81 -18.36 -1.08 8.48
N ASN A 82 -17.48 -0.64 7.61
CA ASN A 82 -16.52 0.42 7.88
C ASN A 82 -16.30 1.32 6.64
N GLU A 83 -15.39 2.30 6.74
CA GLU A 83 -15.10 3.28 5.68
C GLU A 83 -14.01 2.84 4.70
N TRP A 84 -13.48 1.61 4.83
CA TRP A 84 -12.36 1.14 4.02
C TRP A 84 -12.86 0.44 2.77
N ASP A 85 -12.42 0.92 1.62
CA ASP A 85 -12.57 0.21 0.36
C ASP A 85 -11.50 -0.88 0.22
N LYS A 86 -11.82 -1.94 -0.53
CA LYS A 86 -10.83 -2.86 -1.11
C LYS A 86 -10.01 -2.10 -2.16
N GLY A 87 -9.04 -1.31 -1.70
CA GLY A 87 -8.23 -0.45 -2.55
C GLY A 87 -7.24 -1.27 -3.38
N HIS A 88 -7.41 -1.28 -4.71
CA HIS A 88 -6.39 -1.86 -5.58
C HIS A 88 -5.11 -1.03 -5.53
N MET A 89 -3.97 -1.69 -5.29
CA MET A 89 -2.67 -1.01 -5.40
C MET A 89 -2.17 -1.03 -6.86
N ALA A 90 -2.15 -2.20 -7.52
CA ALA A 90 -2.04 -2.28 -8.97
C ALA A 90 -3.46 -2.19 -9.57
N PRO A 91 -3.83 -1.10 -10.28
CA PRO A 91 -5.21 -0.81 -10.64
C PRO A 91 -5.76 -1.78 -11.67
N ALA A 92 -6.99 -2.27 -11.50
CA ALA A 92 -7.62 -3.17 -12.45
C ALA A 92 -7.67 -2.62 -13.88
N ALA A 93 -7.86 -1.31 -14.05
CA ALA A 93 -7.94 -0.67 -15.35
C ALA A 93 -6.61 -0.68 -16.12
N ASP A 94 -5.46 -0.72 -15.41
CA ASP A 94 -4.13 -0.76 -16.01
C ASP A 94 -3.79 -2.14 -16.60
N PHE A 95 -4.64 -3.15 -16.35
CA PHE A 95 -4.50 -4.53 -16.82
C PHE A 95 -5.72 -5.02 -17.61
N ALA A 96 -6.72 -4.16 -17.85
CA ALA A 96 -8.01 -4.53 -18.43
C ALA A 96 -7.99 -4.73 -19.95
N CYS A 97 -6.85 -4.74 -20.62
CA CYS A 97 -6.70 -5.17 -22.02
C CYS A 97 -6.41 -6.67 -22.14
N ASP A 98 -6.16 -7.37 -21.04
CA ASP A 98 -5.96 -8.80 -20.92
C ASP A 98 -6.80 -9.35 -19.78
N SER A 99 -7.62 -10.39 -20.04
CA SER A 99 -8.56 -10.92 -19.04
C SER A 99 -7.86 -11.63 -17.87
N ILE A 100 -6.72 -12.29 -18.14
CA ILE A 100 -5.94 -12.99 -17.12
C ILE A 100 -5.25 -11.96 -16.23
N ALA A 101 -4.58 -10.98 -16.83
CA ALA A 101 -3.95 -9.88 -16.10
C ALA A 101 -4.95 -9.14 -15.21
N LEU A 102 -6.11 -8.76 -15.76
CA LEU A 102 -7.21 -8.15 -15.02
C LEU A 102 -7.64 -9.02 -13.83
N ARG A 103 -7.83 -10.33 -14.03
CA ARG A 103 -8.24 -11.23 -12.94
C ARG A 103 -7.21 -11.30 -11.83
N THR A 104 -5.90 -11.25 -12.13
CA THR A 104 -4.85 -11.29 -11.11
C THR A 104 -4.90 -10.08 -10.17
N THR A 105 -5.37 -8.90 -10.65
CA THR A 105 -5.46 -7.70 -9.81
C THR A 105 -6.47 -7.83 -8.66
N PHE A 106 -7.37 -8.80 -8.72
CA PHE A 106 -8.35 -9.10 -7.66
C PHE A 106 -7.85 -10.07 -6.59
N SER A 107 -6.54 -10.38 -6.53
CA SER A 107 -5.97 -11.06 -5.37
C SER A 107 -5.88 -10.12 -4.18
N TYR A 108 -6.22 -10.60 -2.96
CA TYR A 108 -6.11 -9.79 -1.74
C TYR A 108 -4.67 -9.32 -1.45
N VAL A 109 -3.63 -9.95 -2.00
CA VAL A 109 -2.25 -9.42 -1.87
C VAL A 109 -2.07 -8.06 -2.58
N ASN A 110 -2.96 -7.72 -3.52
CA ASN A 110 -3.02 -6.43 -4.22
C ASN A 110 -4.04 -5.46 -3.60
N CYS A 111 -4.63 -5.82 -2.48
CA CYS A 111 -5.68 -5.06 -1.82
C CYS A 111 -5.16 -4.43 -0.55
N SER A 112 -5.53 -3.19 -0.28
CA SER A 112 -5.22 -2.49 0.97
C SER A 112 -6.45 -1.77 1.52
N LEU A 113 -6.53 -1.65 2.86
CA LEU A 113 -7.54 -0.87 3.55
C LEU A 113 -7.37 0.62 3.20
N GLN A 114 -8.07 1.08 2.18
CA GLN A 114 -7.95 2.44 1.67
C GLN A 114 -9.23 3.25 1.95
N GLN A 115 -9.07 4.46 2.50
CA GLN A 115 -10.21 5.33 2.79
C GLN A 115 -11.02 5.59 1.50
N GLU A 116 -12.34 5.38 1.56
CA GLU A 116 -13.22 5.34 0.39
C GLU A 116 -13.16 6.58 -0.50
N ASN A 117 -13.12 7.78 0.09
CA ASN A 117 -13.05 9.01 -0.69
C ASN A 117 -11.67 9.24 -1.30
N LEU A 118 -10.60 8.73 -0.66
CA LEU A 118 -9.27 8.70 -1.26
C LEU A 118 -9.26 7.78 -2.48
N ASN A 119 -9.70 6.53 -2.31
CA ASN A 119 -9.72 5.52 -3.37
C ASN A 119 -10.58 5.96 -4.57
N ARG A 120 -11.82 6.35 -4.31
CA ARG A 120 -12.79 6.73 -5.36
C ARG A 120 -12.55 8.10 -5.97
N GLY A 121 -11.72 8.92 -5.31
CA GLY A 121 -11.39 10.32 -5.68
C GLY A 121 -10.03 10.49 -6.31
N VAL A 122 -9.16 11.23 -5.61
CA VAL A 122 -7.85 11.69 -6.10
C VAL A 122 -6.93 10.54 -6.51
N TRP A 123 -6.97 9.41 -5.82
CA TRP A 123 -6.21 8.21 -6.18
C TRP A 123 -6.57 7.70 -7.58
N ARG A 124 -7.87 7.52 -7.85
CA ARG A 124 -8.38 7.13 -9.17
C ARG A 124 -8.03 8.14 -10.26
N TYR A 125 -7.98 9.43 -9.97
CA TYR A 125 -7.55 10.44 -10.94
C TYR A 125 -6.08 10.31 -11.31
N LEU A 126 -5.23 9.98 -10.33
CA LEU A 126 -3.82 9.71 -10.59
C LEU A 126 -3.63 8.43 -11.43
N GLU A 127 -4.39 7.37 -11.16
CA GLU A 127 -4.39 6.15 -12.00
C GLU A 127 -4.82 6.42 -13.45
N ALA A 128 -5.82 7.29 -13.65
CA ALA A 128 -6.21 7.72 -15.01
C ALA A 128 -5.06 8.45 -15.70
N ARG A 129 -4.31 9.29 -14.97
CA ARG A 129 -3.13 9.97 -15.49
C ARG A 129 -2.00 8.98 -15.84
N GLU A 130 -1.80 7.93 -15.07
CA GLU A 130 -0.81 6.87 -15.38
C GLU A 130 -1.08 6.26 -16.78
N ARG A 131 -2.34 5.95 -17.07
CA ARG A 131 -2.75 5.42 -18.40
C ARG A 131 -2.58 6.45 -19.52
N GLU A 132 -2.85 7.73 -19.29
CA GLU A 132 -2.57 8.78 -20.28
C GLU A 132 -1.06 8.88 -20.59
N LEU A 133 -0.20 8.86 -19.58
CA LEU A 133 1.24 8.84 -19.76
C LEU A 133 1.71 7.58 -20.51
N ALA A 134 1.07 6.44 -20.25
CA ALA A 134 1.40 5.17 -20.88
C ALA A 134 1.10 5.13 -22.39
N LYS A 135 0.31 6.06 -22.94
CA LYS A 135 0.08 6.19 -24.39
C LYS A 135 1.34 6.59 -25.14
N THR A 136 2.28 7.27 -24.49
CA THR A 136 3.48 7.84 -25.13
C THR A 136 4.78 7.35 -24.55
N SER A 137 4.76 6.76 -23.36
CA SER A 137 5.95 6.30 -22.64
C SER A 137 5.66 5.05 -21.82
N GLN A 138 6.68 4.22 -21.58
CA GLN A 138 6.56 3.19 -20.59
C GLN A 138 6.42 3.83 -19.20
N VAL A 139 5.38 3.47 -18.46
CA VAL A 139 5.13 3.92 -17.10
C VAL A 139 5.38 2.79 -16.13
N ASN A 140 6.29 3.00 -15.17
CA ASN A 140 6.57 2.08 -14.08
C ASN A 140 6.13 2.75 -12.77
N VAL A 141 5.41 2.00 -11.95
CA VAL A 141 4.84 2.50 -10.70
C VAL A 141 5.33 1.64 -9.54
N ARG A 142 5.69 2.31 -8.46
CA ARG A 142 5.91 1.69 -7.15
C ARG A 142 5.01 2.38 -6.13
N ILE A 143 4.34 1.58 -5.32
CA ILE A 143 3.57 2.04 -4.17
C ILE A 143 4.20 1.44 -2.92
N ASP A 144 4.55 2.28 -1.96
CA ASP A 144 4.93 1.86 -0.62
C ASP A 144 3.76 2.18 0.33
N VAL A 145 3.31 1.16 1.05
CA VAL A 145 2.22 1.26 2.04
C VAL A 145 2.82 1.59 3.39
N ILE A 146 2.40 2.68 3.99
CA ILE A 146 3.04 3.25 5.18
C ILE A 146 2.21 2.93 6.41
N PHE A 147 2.89 2.41 7.42
CA PHE A 147 2.36 2.19 8.76
C PHE A 147 3.18 2.99 9.77
N ASP A 148 2.52 3.64 10.69
CA ASP A 148 3.15 4.40 11.77
C ASP A 148 2.62 3.97 13.15
N SER A 149 3.03 4.67 14.20
CA SER A 149 2.59 4.40 15.57
C SER A 149 1.09 4.58 15.80
N ASN A 150 0.39 5.30 14.90
CA ASN A 150 -1.04 5.56 14.97
C ASN A 150 -1.86 4.56 14.14
N SER A 151 -1.20 3.73 13.33
CA SER A 151 -1.84 2.70 12.51
C SER A 151 -2.54 1.67 13.40
N LYS A 152 -3.86 1.63 13.33
CA LYS A 152 -4.71 0.71 14.11
C LYS A 152 -4.80 -0.65 13.41
N THR A 153 -5.00 -1.70 14.19
CA THR A 153 -5.37 -3.02 13.67
C THR A 153 -6.86 -3.21 13.87
N LEU A 154 -7.56 -3.68 12.84
CA LEU A 154 -8.96 -4.06 12.94
C LEU A 154 -9.12 -5.28 13.86
N SER A 155 -10.29 -5.46 14.46
CA SER A 155 -10.60 -6.66 15.26
C SER A 155 -10.56 -7.95 14.44
N THR A 156 -10.70 -7.85 13.12
CA THR A 156 -10.61 -8.92 12.13
C THR A 156 -9.18 -9.34 11.81
N GLY A 157 -8.18 -8.45 11.97
CA GLY A 157 -6.75 -8.79 11.85
C GLY A 157 -5.93 -7.81 11.04
N ALA A 158 -6.48 -7.26 9.96
CA ALA A 158 -5.75 -6.39 9.05
C ALA A 158 -5.39 -5.04 9.70
N LYS A 159 -4.19 -4.53 9.41
CA LYS A 159 -3.71 -3.24 9.92
C LYS A 159 -3.99 -2.14 8.93
N ILE A 160 -4.61 -1.06 9.41
CA ILE A 160 -4.95 0.11 8.60
C ILE A 160 -3.68 0.92 8.30
N PRO A 161 -3.31 1.12 7.01
CA PRO A 161 -2.20 2.00 6.65
C PRO A 161 -2.47 3.45 7.06
N SER A 162 -1.43 4.17 7.47
CA SER A 162 -1.51 5.62 7.74
C SER A 162 -1.42 6.46 6.46
N ALA A 163 -0.71 5.97 5.44
CA ALA A 163 -0.52 6.66 4.17
C ALA A 163 -0.06 5.71 3.06
N PHE A 164 -0.01 6.24 1.83
CA PHE A 164 0.57 5.60 0.66
C PHE A 164 1.54 6.55 -0.02
N ASN A 165 2.77 6.06 -0.32
CA ASN A 165 3.70 6.74 -1.19
C ASN A 165 3.65 6.11 -2.58
N LYS A 166 3.32 6.90 -3.60
CA LYS A 166 3.25 6.43 -4.98
C LYS A 166 4.35 7.10 -5.82
N THR A 167 5.22 6.32 -6.42
CA THR A 167 6.27 6.78 -7.32
C THR A 167 5.95 6.36 -8.74
N ILE A 168 5.86 7.32 -9.66
CA ILE A 168 5.59 7.11 -11.08
C ILE A 168 6.85 7.50 -11.87
N ARG A 169 7.35 6.57 -12.69
CA ARG A 169 8.53 6.78 -13.56
C ARG A 169 8.13 6.63 -15.03
N TYR A 170 8.41 7.66 -15.83
CA TYR A 170 8.17 7.65 -17.28
C TYR A 170 9.21 8.51 -18.00
N GLY A 171 9.79 7.99 -19.09
CA GLY A 171 10.91 8.63 -19.75
C GLY A 171 12.06 8.91 -18.77
N LYS A 172 12.44 10.19 -18.61
CA LYS A 172 13.44 10.66 -17.63
C LYS A 172 12.79 11.26 -16.36
N THR A 173 11.47 11.26 -16.28
CA THR A 173 10.71 11.90 -15.20
C THR A 173 10.42 10.91 -14.07
N VAL A 174 10.55 11.38 -12.83
CA VAL A 174 10.13 10.68 -11.62
C VAL A 174 9.23 11.61 -10.83
N GLU A 175 8.02 11.19 -10.57
CA GLU A 175 7.07 11.89 -9.71
C GLU A 175 6.84 11.07 -8.47
N LYS A 176 6.80 11.71 -7.31
CA LYS A 176 6.52 11.06 -6.02
C LYS A 176 5.35 11.75 -5.36
N TYR A 177 4.42 10.97 -4.90
CA TYR A 177 3.21 11.42 -4.24
C TYR A 177 3.11 10.82 -2.85
N HIS A 178 2.59 11.61 -1.89
CA HIS A 178 2.27 11.14 -0.55
C HIS A 178 0.79 11.38 -0.27
N PHE A 179 0.05 10.30 -0.04
CA PHE A 179 -1.38 10.33 0.25
C PHE A 179 -1.63 9.84 1.68
N PRO A 180 -1.94 10.72 2.64
CA PRO A 180 -2.50 10.27 3.92
C PRO A 180 -3.77 9.45 3.68
N ASN A 181 -3.93 8.34 4.41
CA ASN A 181 -5.07 7.43 4.26
C ASN A 181 -6.31 7.97 5.00
N VAL A 182 -6.73 9.17 4.61
CA VAL A 182 -7.89 9.88 5.17
C VAL A 182 -8.69 10.49 4.02
N LYS A 183 -9.90 11.00 4.34
CA LYS A 183 -10.70 11.75 3.36
C LYS A 183 -9.89 12.92 2.79
N PRO A 184 -9.67 12.99 1.47
CA PRO A 184 -8.88 14.02 0.83
C PRO A 184 -9.49 15.42 1.00
N LYS A 185 -8.65 16.41 1.23
CA LYS A 185 -9.05 17.84 1.22
C LYS A 185 -9.07 18.42 -0.18
N ASN A 186 -8.35 17.80 -1.13
CA ASN A 186 -8.24 18.27 -2.52
C ASN A 186 -8.36 17.08 -3.48
N SER A 187 -8.98 17.28 -4.62
CA SER A 187 -9.14 16.29 -5.68
C SER A 187 -8.05 16.34 -6.75
N ASP A 188 -7.19 17.39 -6.77
CA ASP A 188 -6.08 17.47 -7.72
C ASP A 188 -4.88 16.65 -7.18
N PRO A 189 -4.44 15.58 -7.89
CA PRO A 189 -3.29 14.77 -7.49
C PRO A 189 -2.00 15.58 -7.30
N LYS A 190 -1.82 16.69 -8.02
CA LYS A 190 -0.63 17.54 -7.90
C LYS A 190 -0.40 18.10 -6.50
N THR A 191 -1.47 18.26 -5.71
CA THR A 191 -1.37 18.74 -4.32
C THR A 191 -0.72 17.73 -3.37
N TYR A 192 -0.57 16.48 -3.81
CA TYR A 192 0.07 15.39 -3.07
C TYR A 192 1.48 15.08 -3.57
N LEU A 193 1.97 15.82 -4.57
CA LEU A 193 3.34 15.69 -5.08
C LEU A 193 4.32 16.12 -3.98
N ILE A 194 5.34 15.29 -3.78
CA ILE A 194 6.47 15.56 -2.87
C ILE A 194 7.77 15.63 -3.68
N ASN A 195 8.67 16.54 -3.31
CA ASN A 195 9.96 16.76 -3.96
C ASN A 195 10.99 15.71 -3.53
#